data_cf852c6b4047a29df97722bd662836de
#
_entry.id   cf852c6b4047a29df97722bd662836de
#
_cell.length_a   1.000
_cell.length_b   1.000
_cell.length_c   1.000
_cell.angle_alpha   90.00
_cell.angle_beta   90.00
_cell.angle_gamma   90.00
#
_symmetry.space_group_name_H-M   'P 1'
#
loop_
_entity.id
_entity.type
_entity.pdbx_description
1 polymer ?
#
loop_
_entity_poly.entity_id
_entity_poly.type
_entity_poly.pdbx_seq_one_letter_code
_entity_poly.pdbx_strand_id
1 'polypeptide(L)' 'MQRIATTVRLNRSVLQFDDAANARLERYLAESASLLEGDPDPQEILGDLEQAVADQCTRRMHAGQTLVTLAELE' A
#
# COMPACT_ATOMS: atom_id res chain seq x y z
N MET A 1 3.19 -21.80 12.04
CA MET A 1 3.89 -20.84 11.17
C MET A 1 3.46 -19.43 11.56
N GLN A 2 4.40 -18.60 11.95
CA GLN A 2 4.09 -17.23 12.32
C GLN A 2 3.98 -16.36 11.08
N ARG A 3 2.91 -15.59 11.00
CA ARG A 3 2.80 -14.56 9.99
C ARG A 3 3.57 -13.34 10.48
N ILE A 4 4.48 -12.88 9.64
CA ILE A 4 5.22 -11.66 9.94
C ILE A 4 4.48 -10.50 9.29
N ALA A 5 3.97 -9.61 10.12
CA ALA A 5 3.33 -8.39 9.64
C ALA A 5 4.41 -7.34 9.40
N THR A 6 4.31 -6.65 8.27
CA THR A 6 5.19 -5.54 7.93
C THR A 6 4.41 -4.24 8.15
N THR A 7 4.95 -3.36 8.97
CA THR A 7 4.37 -2.03 9.17
C THR A 7 4.76 -1.15 7.98
N VAL A 8 3.76 -0.66 7.26
CA VAL A 8 3.97 0.15 6.06
C VAL A 8 3.34 1.51 6.26
N ARG A 9 4.11 2.54 5.99
CA ARG A 9 3.61 3.90 5.98
C ARG A 9 3.24 4.30 4.55
N LEU A 10 1.98 4.62 4.34
CA LEU A 10 1.45 5.06 3.07
C LEU A 10 0.98 6.50 3.20
N ASN A 11 1.85 7.44 2.83
CA ASN A 11 1.62 8.87 3.00
C ASN A 11 1.36 9.20 4.49
N ARG A 12 0.12 9.50 4.86
CA ARG A 12 -0.24 9.83 6.25
C ARG A 12 -0.75 8.63 7.05
N SER A 13 -0.95 7.51 6.38
CA SER A 13 -1.54 6.33 7.00
C SER A 13 -0.48 5.28 7.29
N VAL A 14 -0.62 4.60 8.42
CA VAL A 14 0.24 3.47 8.79
C VAL A 14 -0.63 2.24 8.91
N LEU A 15 -0.29 1.21 8.14
CA LEU A 15 -1.04 -0.04 8.11
C LEU A 15 -0.07 -1.21 8.23
N GLN A 16 -0.58 -2.33 8.69
CA GLN A 16 0.19 -3.57 8.72
C GLN A 16 -0.26 -4.47 7.59
N PHE A 17 0.72 -4.97 6.84
CA PHE A 17 0.50 -5.81 5.67
C PHE A 17 1.07 -7.20 5.93
N ASP A 18 0.40 -8.24 5.45
CA ASP A 18 1.02 -9.55 5.41
C ASP A 18 2.06 -9.60 4.29
N ASP A 19 2.84 -10.67 4.23
CA ASP A 19 3.96 -10.77 3.27
C ASP A 19 3.48 -10.66 1.83
N ALA A 20 2.40 -11.33 1.48
CA ALA A 20 1.89 -11.34 0.12
C ALA A 20 1.36 -9.96 -0.28
N ALA A 21 0.63 -9.31 0.63
CA ALA A 21 0.11 -7.96 0.38
C ALA A 21 1.25 -6.95 0.27
N ASN A 22 2.26 -7.06 1.13
CA ASN A 22 3.42 -6.17 1.09
C ASN A 22 4.19 -6.32 -0.23
N ALA A 23 4.41 -7.54 -0.68
CA ALA A 23 5.10 -7.79 -1.96
C ALA A 23 4.31 -7.20 -3.13
N ARG A 24 2.99 -7.34 -3.11
CA ARG A 24 2.12 -6.78 -4.14
C ARG A 24 2.16 -5.26 -4.15
N LEU A 25 2.13 -4.65 -2.96
CA LEU A 25 2.22 -3.21 -2.81
C LEU A 25 3.55 -2.66 -3.34
N GLU A 26 4.66 -3.29 -2.97
CA GLU A 26 5.98 -2.88 -3.44
C GLU A 26 6.07 -2.90 -4.96
N ARG A 27 5.53 -3.93 -5.57
CA ARG A 27 5.50 -4.06 -7.02
C ARG A 27 4.67 -2.96 -7.68
N TYR A 28 3.50 -2.67 -7.13
CA TYR A 28 2.64 -1.61 -7.62
C TYR A 28 3.34 -0.25 -7.55
N LEU A 29 3.96 0.07 -6.41
CA LEU A 29 4.64 1.34 -6.23
C LEU A 29 5.87 1.46 -7.13
N ALA A 30 6.61 0.37 -7.32
CA ALA A 30 7.76 0.36 -8.22
C ALA A 30 7.34 0.59 -9.68
N GLU A 31 6.27 -0.06 -10.12
CA GLU A 31 5.72 0.14 -11.46
C GLU A 31 5.24 1.58 -11.65
N SER A 32 4.56 2.13 -10.65
CA SER A 32 4.07 3.50 -10.68
C SER A 32 5.23 4.51 -10.74
N ALA A 33 6.27 4.30 -9.95
CA ALA A 33 7.45 5.16 -9.96
C ALA A 33 8.13 5.15 -11.34
N SER A 34 8.20 3.99 -11.96
CA SER A 34 8.77 3.86 -13.30
C SER A 34 7.98 4.67 -14.35
N LEU A 35 6.64 4.63 -14.24
CA LEU A 35 5.78 5.39 -15.16
C LEU A 35 5.86 6.90 -14.95
N LEU A 36 6.34 7.33 -13.80
CA LEU A 36 6.46 8.75 -13.46
C LEU A 36 7.84 9.33 -13.75
N GLU A 37 8.73 8.56 -14.35
CA GLU A 37 10.04 9.07 -14.77
C GLU A 37 9.84 10.21 -15.76
N GLY A 38 10.51 11.33 -15.50
CA GLY A 38 10.37 12.53 -16.32
C GLY A 38 9.26 13.46 -15.86
N ASP A 39 8.44 13.05 -14.89
CA ASP A 39 7.44 13.94 -14.32
C ASP A 39 8.12 15.00 -13.46
N PRO A 40 7.66 16.26 -13.48
CA PRO A 40 8.29 17.32 -12.68
C PRO A 40 8.15 17.12 -11.17
N ASP A 41 7.12 16.41 -10.69
CA ASP A 41 6.93 16.17 -9.27
C ASP A 41 6.40 14.75 -9.01
N PRO A 42 7.25 13.72 -9.21
CA PRO A 42 6.81 12.34 -9.02
C PRO A 42 6.46 12.01 -7.57
N GLN A 43 7.07 12.70 -6.60
CA GLN A 43 6.82 12.42 -5.18
C GLN A 43 5.41 12.80 -4.76
N GLU A 44 4.88 13.91 -5.27
CA GLU A 44 3.51 14.30 -5.00
C GLU A 44 2.52 13.27 -5.52
N ILE A 45 2.73 12.81 -6.75
CA ILE A 45 1.84 11.81 -7.37
C ILE A 45 1.94 10.48 -6.63
N LEU A 46 3.14 10.06 -6.25
CA LEU A 46 3.32 8.82 -5.47
C LEU A 46 2.65 8.92 -4.10
N GLY A 47 2.72 10.08 -3.45
CA GLY A 47 2.02 10.31 -2.19
C GLY A 47 0.51 10.16 -2.33
N ASP A 48 -0.06 10.70 -3.40
CA ASP A 48 -1.49 10.58 -3.69
C ASP A 48 -1.87 9.11 -3.96
N LEU A 49 -1.03 8.36 -4.69
CA LEU A 49 -1.27 6.95 -4.94
C LEU A 49 -1.21 6.13 -3.65
N GLU A 50 -0.23 6.41 -2.79
CA GLU A 50 -0.11 5.76 -1.49
C GLU A 50 -1.35 5.98 -0.64
N GLN A 51 -1.83 7.22 -0.60
CA GLN A 51 -3.03 7.55 0.17
C GLN A 51 -4.26 6.85 -0.40
N ALA A 52 -4.38 6.77 -1.71
CA ALA A 52 -5.49 6.06 -2.36
C ALA A 52 -5.50 4.58 -1.99
N VAL A 53 -4.31 3.95 -1.97
CA VAL A 53 -4.19 2.54 -1.55
C VAL A 53 -4.59 2.39 -0.08
N ALA A 54 -4.11 3.27 0.80
CA ALA A 54 -4.45 3.22 2.21
C ALA A 54 -5.95 3.37 2.44
N ASP A 55 -6.57 4.29 1.74
CA ASP A 55 -8.02 4.52 1.85
C ASP A 55 -8.81 3.31 1.36
N GLN A 56 -8.39 2.69 0.25
CA GLN A 56 -9.02 1.49 -0.27
C GLN A 56 -8.92 0.34 0.73
N CYS A 57 -7.74 0.12 1.29
CA CYS A 57 -7.53 -0.94 2.27
C CYS A 57 -8.42 -0.72 3.50
N THR A 58 -8.45 0.51 3.99
CA THR A 58 -9.27 0.84 5.16
C THR A 58 -10.76 0.58 4.91
N ARG A 59 -11.26 0.94 3.73
CA ARG A 59 -12.66 0.72 3.39
C ARG A 59 -13.01 -0.75 3.26
N ARG A 60 -12.07 -1.60 2.84
CA ARG A 60 -12.31 -3.02 2.61
C ARG A 60 -12.04 -3.89 3.82
N MET A 61 -11.37 -3.36 4.83
CA MET A 61 -11.09 -4.11 6.04
C MET A 61 -12.35 -4.26 6.90
N HIS A 62 -12.51 -5.45 7.47
CA HIS A 62 -13.61 -5.73 8.39
C HIS A 62 -13.38 -5.05 9.74
N ALA A 63 -14.45 -4.83 10.48
CA ALA A 63 -14.32 -4.37 11.86
C ALA A 63 -13.47 -5.38 12.65
N GLY A 64 -12.44 -4.87 13.33
CA GLY A 64 -11.50 -5.70 14.09
C GLY A 64 -10.35 -6.29 13.28
N GLN A 65 -10.35 -6.14 11.97
CA GLN A 65 -9.25 -6.59 11.14
C GLN A 65 -8.07 -5.63 11.30
N THR A 66 -6.88 -6.17 11.53
CA THR A 66 -5.67 -5.36 11.75
C THR A 66 -4.61 -5.55 10.68
N LEU A 67 -4.78 -6.54 9.81
CA LEU A 67 -3.78 -6.93 8.83
C LEU A 67 -4.36 -6.82 7.41
N VAL A 68 -3.65 -6.10 6.54
CA VAL A 68 -4.02 -6.01 5.14
C VAL A 68 -3.53 -7.26 4.41
N THR A 69 -4.42 -7.89 3.66
CA THR A 69 -4.12 -9.06 2.83
C THR A 69 -4.31 -8.71 1.36
N LEU A 70 -3.99 -9.66 0.48
CA LEU A 70 -4.21 -9.45 -0.96
C LEU A 70 -5.67 -9.12 -1.29
N ALA A 71 -6.61 -9.63 -0.51
CA ALA A 71 -8.04 -9.38 -0.75
C ALA A 71 -8.37 -7.90 -0.71
N GLU A 72 -7.73 -7.13 0.16
CA GLU A 72 -7.98 -5.68 0.26
C GLU A 72 -7.31 -4.89 -0.86
N LEU A 73 -6.31 -5.47 -1.53
CA LEU A 73 -5.60 -4.79 -2.61
C LEU A 73 -6.21 -5.05 -3.99
N GLU A 74 -7.06 -6.04 -4.12
CA GLU A 74 -7.61 -6.46 -5.42
C GLU A 74 -9.00 -5.95 -5.75
#